data_db993eb747332978fe3faa6ffaa6631e
#
_entry.id   db993eb747332978fe3faa6ffaa6631e
#
_cell.length_a   1.000
_cell.length_b   1.000
_cell.length_c   1.000
_cell.angle_alpha   90.00
_cell.angle_beta   90.00
_cell.angle_gamma   90.00
#
_symmetry.space_group_name_H-M   'P 1'
#
loop_
_entity.id
_entity.type
_entity.pdbx_description
1 polymer ?
#
loop_
_entity_poly.entity_id
_entity_poly.type
_entity_poly.pdbx_seq_one_letter_code
_entity_poly.pdbx_strand_id
1 'polypeptide(L)'
;KILFTVRAQAPMVRSIYSQYNNRGGRLSLEEFLDYKPEYGYSWFNRDVVRFDRLVALYADLFGADNVLVLPQELLARDQDAFCNLVIRYASDGAIDTHPQIVARNEGVSPPASGTALIRAGNLFHHGPCNPNALRSGALVGKALRSLGYRWTPGNDRAKATM
;
A
#
# COMPACT_ATOMS: atom_id res chain seq x y z
N LYS A 1 -21.88 -7.14 -11.16
CA LYS A 1 -20.90 -6.13 -11.55
C LYS A 1 -19.70 -6.16 -10.62
N ILE A 2 -18.50 -6.00 -11.16
CA ILE A 2 -17.23 -6.05 -10.44
C ILE A 2 -16.53 -4.70 -10.63
N LEU A 3 -16.03 -4.12 -9.54
CA LEU A 3 -15.20 -2.92 -9.56
C LEU A 3 -13.81 -3.27 -9.04
N PHE A 4 -12.79 -2.96 -9.82
CA PHE A 4 -11.40 -2.98 -9.40
C PHE A 4 -10.84 -1.57 -9.32
N THR A 5 -10.22 -1.23 -8.21
CA THR A 5 -9.32 -0.10 -8.15
C THR A 5 -7.89 -0.60 -8.27
N VAL A 6 -7.18 -0.13 -9.28
CA VAL A 6 -5.78 -0.45 -9.52
C VAL A 6 -4.90 0.76 -9.18
N ARG A 7 -3.67 0.50 -8.79
CA ARG A 7 -2.69 1.53 -8.47
C ARG A 7 -1.43 1.29 -9.27
N ALA A 8 -0.70 2.35 -9.61
CA ALA A 8 0.63 2.22 -10.22
C ALA A 8 1.49 1.24 -9.41
N GLN A 9 2.15 0.30 -10.09
CA GLN A 9 2.84 -0.83 -9.45
C GLN A 9 3.96 -0.40 -8.50
N ALA A 10 4.79 0.57 -8.89
CA ALA A 10 5.90 1.00 -8.06
C ALA A 10 5.48 1.64 -6.73
N PRO A 11 4.51 2.58 -6.66
CA PRO A 11 3.96 3.07 -5.40
C PRO A 11 3.29 1.97 -4.58
N MET A 12 2.61 1.01 -5.22
CA MET A 12 1.98 -0.11 -4.52
C MET A 12 3.01 -1.00 -3.84
N VAL A 13 4.06 -1.41 -4.55
CA VAL A 13 5.16 -2.21 -4.00
C VAL A 13 5.83 -1.51 -2.83
N ARG A 14 6.09 -0.20 -2.95
CA ARG A 14 6.65 0.60 -1.84
C ARG A 14 5.74 0.62 -0.62
N SER A 15 4.42 0.72 -0.83
CA SER A 15 3.44 0.69 0.25
C SER A 15 3.43 -0.67 0.97
N ILE A 16 3.44 -1.77 0.22
CA ILE A 16 3.48 -3.13 0.77
C ILE A 16 4.79 -3.34 1.55
N TYR A 17 5.92 -2.92 0.98
CA TYR A 17 7.21 -2.98 1.66
C TYR A 17 7.25 -2.13 2.94
N SER A 18 6.64 -0.95 2.94
CA SER A 18 6.49 -0.13 4.14
C SER A 18 5.69 -0.84 5.23
N GLN A 19 4.57 -1.47 4.86
CA GLN A 19 3.77 -2.27 5.80
C GLN A 19 4.56 -3.46 6.36
N TYR A 20 5.32 -4.16 5.52
CA TYR A 20 6.21 -5.23 5.96
C TYR A 20 7.21 -4.73 7.01
N ASN A 21 7.88 -3.60 6.78
CA ASN A 21 8.80 -3.00 7.75
C ASN A 21 8.09 -2.59 9.04
N ASN A 22 6.88 -2.02 8.94
CA ASN A 22 6.09 -1.62 10.11
C ASN A 22 5.72 -2.80 11.01
N ARG A 23 5.60 -3.99 10.45
CA ARG A 23 5.30 -5.23 11.18
C ARG A 23 6.53 -5.99 11.67
N GLY A 24 7.70 -5.37 11.59
CA GLY A 24 8.96 -5.93 12.09
C GLY A 24 9.87 -6.52 11.02
N GLY A 25 9.49 -6.43 9.74
CA GLY A 25 10.27 -6.95 8.63
C GLY A 25 11.68 -6.37 8.56
N ARG A 26 12.66 -7.21 8.13
CA ARG A 26 14.09 -6.89 8.14
C ARG A 26 14.76 -7.00 6.78
N LEU A 27 14.10 -7.63 5.80
CA LEU A 27 14.63 -7.76 4.45
C LEU A 27 14.88 -6.38 3.81
N SER A 28 15.89 -6.30 2.97
CA SER A 28 16.04 -5.17 2.05
C SER A 28 14.88 -5.17 1.05
N LEU A 29 14.70 -4.07 0.30
CA LEU A 29 13.68 -4.04 -0.76
C LEU A 29 13.95 -5.11 -1.82
N GLU A 30 15.21 -5.31 -2.20
CA GLU A 30 15.63 -6.32 -3.18
C GLU A 30 15.29 -7.74 -2.71
N GLU A 31 15.69 -8.10 -1.48
CA GLU A 31 15.36 -9.40 -0.89
C GLU A 31 13.85 -9.61 -0.74
N PHE A 32 13.10 -8.55 -0.41
CA PHE A 32 11.65 -8.58 -0.31
C PHE A 32 10.99 -8.84 -1.67
N LEU A 33 11.52 -8.27 -2.75
CA LEU A 33 11.03 -8.46 -4.11
C LEU A 33 11.37 -9.86 -4.66
N ASP A 34 12.43 -10.49 -4.17
CA ASP A 34 12.81 -11.86 -4.53
C ASP A 34 11.97 -12.93 -3.85
N TYR A 35 10.96 -12.51 -3.08
CA TYR A 35 10.03 -13.44 -2.44
C TYR A 35 10.74 -14.51 -1.61
N LYS A 36 11.61 -14.11 -0.70
CA LYS A 36 12.12 -15.01 0.34
C LYS A 36 11.07 -15.08 1.44
N PRO A 37 10.48 -16.25 1.73
CA PRO A 37 9.56 -16.37 2.85
C PRO A 37 10.30 -16.11 4.15
N GLU A 38 9.84 -15.14 4.93
CA GLU A 38 10.24 -14.98 6.32
C GLU A 38 9.34 -15.83 7.22
N TYR A 39 9.88 -16.28 8.36
CA TYR A 39 9.12 -17.08 9.29
C TYR A 39 7.79 -16.43 9.68
N GLY A 40 6.73 -17.16 9.45
CA GLY A 40 5.37 -16.77 9.83
C GLY A 40 4.62 -15.88 8.86
N TYR A 41 5.26 -15.33 7.81
CA TYR A 41 4.55 -14.47 6.87
C TYR A 41 5.24 -14.32 5.52
N SER A 42 4.48 -14.59 4.48
CA SER A 42 4.88 -14.37 3.09
C SER A 42 4.15 -13.14 2.55
N TRP A 43 4.81 -12.00 2.55
CA TRP A 43 4.17 -10.71 2.30
C TRP A 43 4.02 -10.32 0.86
N PHE A 44 4.91 -10.79 0.02
CA PHE A 44 4.97 -10.35 -1.36
C PHE A 44 5.14 -11.52 -2.30
N ASN A 45 4.29 -11.52 -3.30
CA ASN A 45 4.44 -12.32 -4.51
C ASN A 45 4.29 -11.34 -5.68
N ARG A 46 5.13 -11.44 -6.69
CA ARG A 46 5.08 -10.60 -7.90
C ARG A 46 3.73 -10.66 -8.61
N ASP A 47 3.00 -11.76 -8.46
CA ASP A 47 1.65 -11.89 -9.02
C ASP A 47 0.63 -10.95 -8.39
N VAL A 48 0.85 -10.44 -7.17
CA VAL A 48 -0.02 -9.46 -6.51
C VAL A 48 -0.18 -8.16 -7.31
N VAL A 49 0.81 -7.81 -8.12
CA VAL A 49 0.79 -6.61 -8.97
C VAL A 49 0.45 -6.92 -10.44
N ARG A 50 0.09 -8.17 -10.75
CA ARG A 50 -0.34 -8.60 -12.08
C ARG A 50 -1.84 -8.36 -12.27
N PHE A 51 -2.25 -7.07 -12.25
CA PHE A 51 -3.66 -6.67 -12.42
C PHE A 51 -4.23 -7.13 -13.77
N ASP A 52 -3.40 -7.23 -14.81
CA ASP A 52 -3.75 -7.77 -16.12
C ASP A 52 -4.41 -9.14 -16.02
N ARG A 53 -3.80 -10.06 -15.27
CA ARG A 53 -4.32 -11.42 -15.09
C ARG A 53 -5.60 -11.44 -14.28
N LEU A 54 -5.66 -10.62 -13.22
CA LEU A 54 -6.84 -10.55 -12.38
C LEU A 54 -8.04 -10.01 -13.15
N VAL A 55 -7.86 -8.92 -13.90
CA VAL A 55 -8.91 -8.33 -14.73
C VAL A 55 -9.37 -9.30 -15.81
N ALA A 56 -8.45 -9.98 -16.52
CA ALA A 56 -8.78 -10.98 -17.52
C ALA A 56 -9.62 -12.12 -16.93
N LEU A 57 -9.20 -12.67 -15.78
CA LEU A 57 -9.95 -13.73 -15.10
C LEU A 57 -11.40 -13.33 -14.79
N TYR A 58 -11.60 -12.10 -14.28
CA TYR A 58 -12.95 -11.65 -13.94
C TYR A 58 -13.77 -11.28 -15.18
N ALA A 59 -13.14 -10.76 -16.23
CA ALA A 59 -13.81 -10.53 -17.51
C ALA A 59 -14.27 -11.84 -18.14
N ASP A 60 -13.48 -12.92 -18.07
CA ASP A 60 -13.85 -14.23 -18.56
C ASP A 60 -15.00 -14.86 -17.74
N LEU A 61 -15.00 -14.68 -16.41
CA LEU A 61 -16.00 -15.27 -15.52
C LEU A 61 -17.35 -14.53 -15.56
N PHE A 62 -17.33 -13.20 -15.67
CA PHE A 62 -18.51 -12.36 -15.49
C PHE A 62 -18.92 -11.56 -16.74
N GLY A 63 -18.13 -11.62 -17.80
CA GLY A 63 -18.25 -10.77 -18.99
C GLY A 63 -17.55 -9.41 -18.83
N ALA A 64 -16.90 -8.95 -19.89
CA ALA A 64 -16.11 -7.71 -19.87
C ALA A 64 -16.94 -6.48 -19.47
N ASP A 65 -18.22 -6.41 -19.91
CA ASP A 65 -19.13 -5.30 -19.58
C ASP A 65 -19.50 -5.24 -18.08
N ASN A 66 -19.27 -6.32 -17.34
CA ASN A 66 -19.49 -6.41 -15.91
C ASN A 66 -18.22 -6.18 -15.07
N VAL A 67 -17.14 -5.70 -15.69
CA VAL A 67 -15.88 -5.42 -15.00
C VAL A 67 -15.45 -3.98 -15.27
N LEU A 68 -15.48 -3.14 -14.24
CA LEU A 68 -14.96 -1.76 -14.29
C LEU A 68 -13.61 -1.70 -13.61
N VAL A 69 -12.60 -1.16 -14.29
CA VAL A 69 -11.26 -0.95 -13.74
C VAL A 69 -10.97 0.54 -13.69
N LEU A 70 -10.71 1.06 -12.49
CA LEU A 70 -10.39 2.48 -12.27
C LEU A 70 -9.02 2.63 -11.60
N PRO A 71 -8.16 3.53 -12.10
CA PRO A 71 -6.91 3.85 -11.41
C PRO A 71 -7.19 4.65 -10.13
N GLN A 72 -6.55 4.27 -9.03
CA GLN A 72 -6.66 4.98 -7.76
C GLN A 72 -6.16 6.43 -7.86
N GLU A 73 -5.26 6.68 -8.80
CA GLU A 73 -4.74 8.01 -9.11
C GLU A 73 -5.84 8.95 -9.63
N LEU A 74 -6.89 8.42 -10.25
CA LEU A 74 -8.07 9.21 -10.64
C LEU A 74 -8.79 9.74 -9.41
N LEU A 75 -8.98 8.90 -8.38
CA LEU A 75 -9.61 9.33 -7.12
C LEU A 75 -8.82 10.48 -6.46
N ALA A 76 -7.49 10.42 -6.52
CA ALA A 76 -6.64 11.47 -5.95
C ALA A 76 -6.64 12.78 -6.77
N ARG A 77 -6.83 12.69 -8.08
CA ARG A 77 -6.79 13.83 -8.99
C ARG A 77 -8.16 14.48 -9.18
N ASP A 78 -9.20 13.65 -9.29
CA ASP A 78 -10.57 14.05 -9.60
C ASP A 78 -11.55 13.08 -8.95
N GLN A 79 -11.90 13.37 -7.70
CA GLN A 79 -12.79 12.55 -6.91
C GLN A 79 -14.19 12.48 -7.49
N ASP A 80 -14.68 13.59 -8.04
CA ASP A 80 -16.03 13.66 -8.61
C ASP A 80 -16.13 12.80 -9.87
N ALA A 81 -15.14 12.86 -10.75
CA ALA A 81 -15.09 11.98 -11.92
C ALA A 81 -15.02 10.50 -11.53
N PHE A 82 -14.21 10.16 -10.51
CA PHE A 82 -14.13 8.78 -10.02
C PHE A 82 -15.48 8.29 -9.48
N CYS A 83 -16.13 9.06 -8.62
CA CYS A 83 -17.41 8.70 -8.02
C CYS A 83 -18.53 8.60 -9.07
N ASN A 84 -18.57 9.53 -10.04
CA ASN A 84 -19.53 9.49 -11.13
C ASN A 84 -19.39 8.22 -11.98
N LEU A 85 -18.16 7.80 -12.30
CA LEU A 85 -17.91 6.56 -13.04
C LEU A 85 -18.40 5.35 -12.26
N VAL A 86 -18.14 5.28 -10.95
CA VAL A 86 -18.58 4.16 -10.08
C VAL A 86 -20.11 4.10 -10.03
N ILE A 87 -20.77 5.23 -9.76
CA ILE A 87 -22.22 5.26 -9.60
C ILE A 87 -22.92 4.95 -10.93
N ARG A 88 -22.49 5.57 -12.02
CA ARG A 88 -23.02 5.30 -13.35
C ARG A 88 -22.89 3.83 -13.74
N TYR A 89 -21.72 3.23 -13.46
CA TYR A 89 -21.50 1.81 -13.69
C TYR A 89 -22.40 0.93 -12.81
N ALA A 90 -22.49 1.23 -11.51
CA ALA A 90 -23.29 0.45 -10.57
C ALA A 90 -24.80 0.50 -10.89
N SER A 91 -25.30 1.64 -11.37
CA SER A 91 -26.71 1.90 -11.66
C SER A 91 -27.12 1.63 -13.12
N ASP A 92 -26.26 1.08 -13.96
CA ASP A 92 -26.49 0.95 -15.42
C ASP A 92 -26.80 2.27 -16.11
N GLY A 93 -26.20 3.37 -15.62
CA GLY A 93 -26.45 4.70 -16.13
C GLY A 93 -27.74 5.37 -15.63
N ALA A 94 -28.47 4.74 -14.72
CA ALA A 94 -29.71 5.30 -14.19
C ALA A 94 -29.51 6.49 -13.23
N ILE A 95 -28.31 6.61 -12.65
CA ILE A 95 -27.93 7.68 -11.72
C ILE A 95 -26.69 8.39 -12.23
N ASP A 96 -26.79 9.71 -12.44
CA ASP A 96 -25.69 10.53 -12.93
C ASP A 96 -25.06 11.44 -11.87
N THR A 97 -25.58 11.42 -10.64
CA THR A 97 -25.11 12.27 -9.55
C THR A 97 -24.68 11.45 -8.33
N HIS A 98 -23.67 11.92 -7.62
CA HIS A 98 -23.25 11.33 -6.36
C HIS A 98 -23.37 12.35 -5.22
N PRO A 99 -23.55 11.90 -3.96
CA PRO A 99 -23.51 12.77 -2.80
C PRO A 99 -22.11 13.36 -2.64
N GLN A 100 -22.02 14.57 -2.12
CA GLN A 100 -20.74 15.19 -1.80
C GLN A 100 -19.95 14.31 -0.83
N ILE A 101 -18.78 13.84 -1.25
CA ILE A 101 -17.91 12.98 -0.46
C ILE A 101 -16.74 13.82 0.06
N VAL A 102 -16.56 13.85 1.36
CA VAL A 102 -15.37 14.47 1.97
C VAL A 102 -14.27 13.43 2.02
N ALA A 103 -13.25 13.59 1.17
CA ALA A 103 -12.08 12.72 1.19
C ALA A 103 -11.28 12.90 2.48
N ARG A 104 -10.95 11.78 3.14
CA ARG A 104 -10.09 11.75 4.31
C ARG A 104 -8.86 10.90 4.02
N ASN A 105 -7.69 11.50 4.10
CA ASN A 105 -6.44 10.76 3.98
C ASN A 105 -6.14 10.03 5.29
N GLU A 106 -6.21 8.71 5.26
CA GLU A 106 -5.86 7.84 6.40
C GLU A 106 -4.66 6.94 6.03
N GLY A 107 -3.91 6.51 7.04
CA GLY A 107 -2.86 5.51 6.85
C GLY A 107 -1.61 6.02 6.13
N VAL A 108 -1.15 7.23 6.44
CA VAL A 108 0.09 7.79 5.86
C VAL A 108 1.28 6.88 6.17
N SER A 109 1.97 6.43 5.13
CA SER A 109 3.20 5.63 5.26
C SER A 109 4.36 6.48 5.80
N PRO A 110 5.29 5.89 6.59
CA PRO A 110 6.50 6.59 7.02
C PRO A 110 7.33 7.03 5.81
N PRO A 111 8.14 8.09 5.96
CA PRO A 111 8.98 8.58 4.87
C PRO A 111 10.01 7.53 4.44
N ALA A 112 10.27 7.45 3.15
CA ALA A 112 11.22 6.48 2.59
C ALA A 112 12.61 6.59 3.21
N SER A 113 13.05 7.81 3.55
CA SER A 113 14.32 8.11 4.24
C SER A 113 14.41 7.47 5.64
N GLY A 114 13.29 7.27 6.32
CA GLY A 114 13.25 6.66 7.66
C GLY A 114 13.27 5.13 7.64
N THR A 115 13.10 4.49 6.49
CA THR A 115 12.96 3.03 6.37
C THR A 115 14.17 2.27 6.91
N ALA A 116 15.39 2.78 6.67
CA ALA A 116 16.62 2.16 7.16
C ALA A 116 16.68 2.12 8.71
N LEU A 117 16.26 3.21 9.36
CA LEU A 117 16.19 3.28 10.82
C LEU A 117 15.12 2.35 11.39
N ILE A 118 13.96 2.27 10.72
CA ILE A 118 12.89 1.35 11.12
C ILE A 118 13.39 -0.09 11.03
N ARG A 119 14.06 -0.48 9.94
CA ARG A 119 14.64 -1.81 9.77
C ARG A 119 15.70 -2.13 10.82
N ALA A 120 16.61 -1.20 11.11
CA ALA A 120 17.59 -1.37 12.18
C ALA A 120 16.92 -1.55 13.55
N GLY A 121 15.86 -0.78 13.83
CA GLY A 121 15.06 -0.93 15.04
C GLY A 121 14.32 -2.26 15.11
N ASN A 122 13.98 -2.86 13.97
CA ASN A 122 13.31 -4.15 13.88
C ASN A 122 14.19 -5.33 14.36
N LEU A 123 15.51 -5.18 14.45
CA LEU A 123 16.38 -6.17 15.12
C LEU A 123 15.90 -6.49 16.56
N PHE A 124 15.35 -5.48 17.23
CA PHE A 124 14.92 -5.52 18.63
C PHE A 124 13.40 -5.48 18.79
N HIS A 125 12.66 -5.37 17.69
CA HIS A 125 11.20 -5.25 17.73
C HIS A 125 10.54 -6.60 17.43
N HIS A 126 9.87 -7.16 18.44
CA HIS A 126 9.03 -8.34 18.27
C HIS A 126 7.76 -7.97 17.50
N GLY A 127 7.48 -8.69 16.43
CA GLY A 127 6.31 -8.46 15.58
C GLY A 127 6.00 -9.67 14.72
N PRO A 128 4.89 -9.65 13.98
CA PRO A 128 4.48 -10.78 13.13
C PRO A 128 5.54 -11.21 12.12
N CYS A 129 6.36 -10.27 11.64
CA CYS A 129 7.44 -10.55 10.68
C CYS A 129 8.81 -10.72 11.36
N ASN A 130 8.89 -10.66 12.70
CA ASN A 130 10.11 -10.87 13.46
C ASN A 130 9.82 -11.49 14.84
N PRO A 131 9.43 -12.76 14.92
CA PRO A 131 9.14 -13.42 16.18
C PRO A 131 10.40 -13.65 17.04
N ASN A 132 11.59 -13.64 16.44
CA ASN A 132 12.89 -13.91 17.08
C ASN A 132 13.70 -12.63 17.34
N ALA A 133 13.05 -11.50 17.61
CA ALA A 133 13.74 -10.26 17.92
C ALA A 133 14.60 -10.34 19.18
N LEU A 134 15.73 -9.62 19.16
CA LEU A 134 16.63 -9.52 20.31
C LEU A 134 16.00 -8.64 21.40
N ARG A 135 15.46 -9.24 22.45
CA ARG A 135 14.75 -8.53 23.52
C ARG A 135 15.64 -7.61 24.37
N SER A 136 16.94 -7.89 24.44
CA SER A 136 17.90 -7.09 25.21
C SER A 136 18.05 -5.63 24.73
N GLY A 137 17.66 -5.33 23.50
CA GLY A 137 17.74 -3.99 22.89
C GLY A 137 16.40 -3.31 22.67
N ALA A 138 15.31 -3.70 23.33
CA ALA A 138 13.96 -3.23 23.05
C ALA A 138 13.81 -1.69 23.09
N LEU A 139 14.49 -1.02 24.04
CA LEU A 139 14.48 0.46 24.12
C LEU A 139 15.18 1.12 22.93
N VAL A 140 16.33 0.55 22.51
CA VAL A 140 17.07 1.02 21.33
C VAL A 140 16.24 0.82 20.08
N GLY A 141 15.60 -0.34 19.94
CA GLY A 141 14.70 -0.62 18.84
C GLY A 141 13.54 0.36 18.75
N LYS A 142 12.90 0.66 19.89
CA LYS A 142 11.82 1.65 19.97
C LYS A 142 12.30 3.06 19.57
N ALA A 143 13.47 3.47 20.03
CA ALA A 143 14.06 4.77 19.70
C ALA A 143 14.36 4.88 18.20
N LEU A 144 15.03 3.89 17.61
CA LEU A 144 15.35 3.86 16.17
C LEU A 144 14.08 3.89 15.29
N ARG A 145 13.07 3.13 15.64
CA ARG A 145 11.79 3.15 14.92
C ARG A 145 11.11 4.51 15.03
N SER A 146 11.04 5.08 16.23
CA SER A 146 10.45 6.41 16.45
C SER A 146 11.18 7.50 15.64
N LEU A 147 12.51 7.46 15.60
CA LEU A 147 13.30 8.36 14.74
C LEU A 147 13.00 8.14 13.26
N GLY A 148 12.91 6.89 12.81
CA GLY A 148 12.59 6.56 11.41
C GLY A 148 11.22 7.09 10.96
N TYR A 149 10.21 7.04 11.82
CA TYR A 149 8.88 7.61 11.53
C TYR A 149 8.88 9.13 11.44
N ARG A 150 9.83 9.80 12.11
CA ARG A 150 9.93 11.27 12.16
C ARG A 150 10.99 11.83 11.22
N TRP A 151 11.81 10.96 10.62
CA TRP A 151 12.93 11.37 9.79
C TRP A 151 12.47 11.87 8.42
N THR A 152 12.23 13.17 8.35
CA THR A 152 11.96 13.89 7.10
C THR A 152 13.13 14.84 6.82
N PRO A 153 14.14 14.46 6.04
CA PRO A 153 15.09 15.43 5.53
C PRO A 153 14.32 16.44 4.65
N GLY A 154 14.69 17.72 4.77
CA GLY A 154 13.91 18.90 4.40
C GLY A 154 13.26 19.02 3.01
N ASN A 155 13.44 18.04 2.11
CA ASN A 155 12.81 18.03 0.79
C ASN A 155 11.58 17.13 0.66
N ASP A 156 11.30 16.27 1.64
CA ASP A 156 10.12 15.36 1.55
C ASP A 156 8.82 16.01 2.04
N ARG A 157 8.91 17.17 2.70
CA ARG A 157 7.71 17.92 3.15
C ARG A 157 6.89 18.50 1.99
N ALA A 158 7.52 18.80 0.87
CA ALA A 158 6.84 19.37 -0.30
C ALA A 158 5.98 18.34 -1.07
N LYS A 159 6.17 17.04 -0.85
CA LYS A 159 5.40 15.96 -1.51
C LYS A 159 4.23 15.42 -0.70
N ALA A 160 4.07 15.87 0.55
CA ALA A 160 2.98 15.47 1.42
C ALA A 160 1.76 16.43 1.34
N THR A 161 1.87 17.49 0.54
CA THR A 161 0.84 18.56 0.43
C THR A 161 0.27 18.68 -0.99
N MET A 162 0.54 17.71 -1.88
CA MET A 162 -0.12 17.61 -3.18
C MET A 162 -0.94 16.33 -3.29
#